data_5daca1279ff1570da0f92a502ed1b664
#
_entry.id   5daca1279ff1570da0f92a502ed1b664
#
_cell.length_a   1.000
_cell.length_b   1.000
_cell.length_c   1.000
_cell.angle_alpha   90.00
_cell.angle_beta   90.00
_cell.angle_gamma   90.00
#
_symmetry.space_group_name_H-M   'P 1'
#
loop_
_entity.id
_entity.type
_entity.pdbx_description
1 polymer ?
#
loop_
_entity_poly.entity_id
_entity_poly.type
_entity_poly.pdbx_seq_one_letter_code
_entity_poly.pdbx_strand_id
1 'polypeptide(L)'
;MYDFIVIGSGTSGLSAAMYAARLNLKTLIIGEQPGGLITTTHIVENWPGIVSISGPDLGMSLFEHAQKSGAEFKNEKAISVEKKPASGGASDGEGEGGGEIFSVKTASGEYEGKSLLFATGTKHRSLDAPGIKEFTNKGVSYCALCDGGFYKEKIVAIVGGGDSAAKEALFLSEHASKVYIFVRKDVLRAEPINQELIDKNDKIEIKFKTEIAEVLPDESGEKVGAIRTKDGDEIPMNGIFLAIGHIAQTELANDLGIELNEKGEIKIDRHSATNIPGVFSAGDCTDTGFKQAITGSAEGVTAAYYAFKHVKEDSNF
;
A
#
# COMPACT_ATOMS: atom_id res chain seq x y z
N MET A 1 -26.72 -4.14 -7.30
CA MET A 1 -26.36 -3.09 -6.34
C MET A 1 -25.78 -3.74 -5.09
N TYR A 2 -24.68 -3.23 -4.55
CA TYR A 2 -24.02 -3.65 -3.32
C TYR A 2 -24.39 -2.72 -2.16
N ASP A 3 -24.25 -3.19 -0.93
CA ASP A 3 -24.34 -2.31 0.24
C ASP A 3 -23.03 -1.61 0.51
N PHE A 4 -21.89 -2.27 0.23
CA PHE A 4 -20.56 -1.75 0.47
C PHE A 4 -19.60 -2.16 -0.65
N ILE A 5 -18.93 -1.20 -1.28
CA ILE A 5 -17.86 -1.42 -2.26
C ILE A 5 -16.53 -1.01 -1.64
N VAL A 6 -15.55 -1.89 -1.69
CA VAL A 6 -14.18 -1.69 -1.21
C VAL A 6 -13.25 -1.55 -2.41
N ILE A 7 -12.59 -0.41 -2.55
CA ILE A 7 -11.57 -0.16 -3.56
C ILE A 7 -10.19 -0.38 -2.94
N GLY A 8 -9.56 -1.48 -3.31
CA GLY A 8 -8.28 -1.95 -2.81
C GLY A 8 -8.38 -3.25 -2.04
N SER A 9 -7.50 -4.20 -2.38
CA SER A 9 -7.42 -5.55 -1.82
C SER A 9 -6.22 -5.75 -0.89
N GLY A 10 -5.70 -4.67 -0.28
CA GLY A 10 -4.70 -4.73 0.77
C GLY A 10 -5.28 -5.14 2.13
N THR A 11 -4.45 -5.19 3.17
CA THR A 11 -4.84 -5.63 4.53
C THR A 11 -6.05 -4.85 5.07
N SER A 12 -6.12 -3.55 4.82
CA SER A 12 -7.22 -2.67 5.26
C SER A 12 -8.53 -3.01 4.56
N GLY A 13 -8.50 -3.13 3.22
CA GLY A 13 -9.68 -3.44 2.42
C GLY A 13 -10.20 -4.85 2.69
N LEU A 14 -9.32 -5.85 2.81
CA LEU A 14 -9.70 -7.23 3.12
C LEU A 14 -10.32 -7.35 4.51
N SER A 15 -9.76 -6.65 5.51
CA SER A 15 -10.31 -6.62 6.88
C SER A 15 -11.68 -5.95 6.92
N ALA A 16 -11.86 -4.84 6.19
CA ALA A 16 -13.14 -4.16 6.04
C ALA A 16 -14.20 -5.07 5.40
N ALA A 17 -13.85 -5.70 4.29
CA ALA A 17 -14.77 -6.56 3.54
C ALA A 17 -15.19 -7.79 4.35
N MET A 18 -14.27 -8.40 5.08
CA MET A 18 -14.55 -9.50 5.99
C MET A 18 -15.60 -9.09 7.04
N TYR A 19 -15.38 -7.94 7.72
CA TYR A 19 -16.33 -7.47 8.73
C TYR A 19 -17.68 -7.05 8.15
N ALA A 20 -17.70 -6.34 7.03
CA ALA A 20 -18.91 -5.94 6.34
C ALA A 20 -19.77 -7.15 5.96
N ALA A 21 -19.14 -8.20 5.39
CA ALA A 21 -19.84 -9.44 5.06
C ALA A 21 -20.40 -10.15 6.31
N ARG A 22 -19.65 -10.16 7.43
CA ARG A 22 -20.15 -10.69 8.72
C ARG A 22 -21.30 -9.89 9.32
N LEU A 23 -21.42 -8.62 8.97
CA LEU A 23 -22.56 -7.76 9.31
C LEU A 23 -23.72 -7.89 8.30
N ASN A 24 -23.67 -8.89 7.41
CA ASN A 24 -24.64 -9.16 6.35
C ASN A 24 -24.79 -8.01 5.34
N LEU A 25 -23.74 -7.23 5.10
CA LEU A 25 -23.71 -6.33 3.97
C LEU A 25 -23.31 -7.09 2.71
N LYS A 26 -24.03 -6.89 1.62
CA LYS A 26 -23.60 -7.36 0.30
C LYS A 26 -22.36 -6.57 -0.11
N THR A 27 -21.19 -7.21 -0.02
CA THR A 27 -19.87 -6.56 -0.11
C THR A 27 -19.14 -6.96 -1.37
N LEU A 28 -18.58 -5.97 -2.09
CA LEU A 28 -17.71 -6.17 -3.25
C LEU A 28 -16.33 -5.58 -2.97
N ILE A 29 -15.29 -6.34 -3.26
CA ILE A 29 -13.90 -5.87 -3.28
C ILE A 29 -13.46 -5.73 -4.74
N ILE A 30 -12.91 -4.57 -5.10
CA ILE A 30 -12.29 -4.30 -6.40
C ILE A 30 -10.79 -4.03 -6.16
N GLY A 31 -9.91 -4.87 -6.72
CA GLY A 31 -8.46 -4.72 -6.55
C GLY A 31 -7.67 -5.71 -7.39
N GLU A 32 -6.45 -5.36 -7.75
CA GLU A 32 -5.61 -6.16 -8.67
C GLU A 32 -4.72 -7.17 -7.95
N GLN A 33 -4.33 -6.91 -6.69
CA GLN A 33 -3.37 -7.73 -5.94
C GLN A 33 -3.93 -8.07 -4.55
N PRO A 34 -4.48 -9.28 -4.35
CA PRO A 34 -4.89 -9.74 -3.03
C PRO A 34 -3.74 -9.67 -2.00
N GLY A 35 -4.01 -9.05 -0.85
CA GLY A 35 -3.00 -8.76 0.16
C GLY A 35 -2.34 -7.38 -0.01
N GLY A 36 -2.25 -6.85 -1.24
CA GLY A 36 -1.61 -5.56 -1.51
C GLY A 36 -0.11 -5.57 -1.15
N LEU A 37 0.42 -4.44 -0.69
CA LEU A 37 1.86 -4.27 -0.41
C LEU A 37 2.42 -5.20 0.67
N ILE A 38 1.61 -5.78 1.56
CA ILE A 38 2.13 -6.72 2.56
C ILE A 38 2.77 -7.95 1.91
N THR A 39 2.34 -8.31 0.69
CA THR A 39 2.89 -9.45 -0.05
C THR A 39 4.34 -9.24 -0.51
N THR A 40 4.86 -8.02 -0.43
CA THR A 40 6.26 -7.70 -0.72
C THR A 40 7.15 -7.75 0.54
N THR A 41 6.58 -8.03 1.70
CA THR A 41 7.31 -8.14 2.97
C THR A 41 7.72 -9.59 3.22
N HIS A 42 9.00 -9.83 3.47
CA HIS A 42 9.52 -11.18 3.71
C HIS A 42 8.90 -11.80 4.95
N ILE A 43 9.06 -11.15 6.10
CA ILE A 43 8.57 -11.60 7.41
C ILE A 43 7.80 -10.47 8.08
N VAL A 44 6.66 -10.81 8.65
CA VAL A 44 5.81 -9.94 9.48
C VAL A 44 5.80 -10.50 10.90
N GLU A 45 6.36 -9.76 11.86
CA GLU A 45 6.46 -10.13 13.28
C GLU A 45 5.74 -9.14 14.20
N ASN A 46 5.11 -8.13 13.61
CA ASN A 46 4.36 -7.10 14.33
C ASN A 46 2.84 -7.18 14.11
N TRP A 47 2.35 -8.37 13.79
CA TRP A 47 0.91 -8.67 13.71
C TRP A 47 0.45 -9.37 14.99
N PRO A 48 -0.34 -8.72 15.87
CA PRO A 48 -0.78 -9.29 17.12
C PRO A 48 -1.49 -10.64 16.96
N GLY A 49 -1.05 -11.64 17.72
CA GLY A 49 -1.58 -13.01 17.67
C GLY A 49 -0.85 -13.95 16.71
N ILE A 50 0.08 -13.44 15.90
CA ILE A 50 0.97 -14.23 15.04
C ILE A 50 2.41 -13.83 15.34
N VAL A 51 3.22 -14.77 15.81
CA VAL A 51 4.62 -14.51 16.21
C VAL A 51 5.47 -14.17 14.99
N SER A 52 5.30 -14.93 13.89
CA SER A 52 6.01 -14.72 12.64
C SER A 52 5.23 -15.36 11.49
N ILE A 53 5.10 -14.64 10.37
CA ILE A 53 4.43 -15.10 9.15
C ILE A 53 5.05 -14.38 7.95
N SER A 54 5.06 -15.02 6.78
CA SER A 54 5.43 -14.29 5.57
C SER A 54 4.35 -13.28 5.16
N GLY A 55 4.76 -12.17 4.54
CA GLY A 55 3.80 -11.19 4.04
C GLY A 55 2.83 -11.77 3.01
N PRO A 56 3.27 -12.59 2.04
CA PRO A 56 2.38 -13.31 1.13
C PRO A 56 1.36 -14.19 1.83
N ASP A 57 1.76 -14.97 2.85
CA ASP A 57 0.85 -15.85 3.58
C ASP A 57 -0.17 -15.06 4.41
N LEU A 58 0.25 -13.96 5.05
CA LEU A 58 -0.65 -13.08 5.76
C LEU A 58 -1.68 -12.46 4.79
N GLY A 59 -1.22 -11.93 3.65
CA GLY A 59 -2.09 -11.36 2.63
C GLY A 59 -3.12 -12.36 2.11
N MET A 60 -2.68 -13.59 1.81
CA MET A 60 -3.57 -14.65 1.32
C MET A 60 -4.56 -15.11 2.40
N SER A 61 -4.10 -15.23 3.66
CA SER A 61 -4.99 -15.59 4.79
C SER A 61 -6.12 -14.57 4.97
N LEU A 62 -5.81 -13.28 4.89
CA LEU A 62 -6.82 -12.21 4.96
C LEU A 62 -7.79 -12.26 3.77
N PHE A 63 -7.28 -12.51 2.57
CA PHE A 63 -8.09 -12.64 1.36
C PHE A 63 -9.07 -13.80 1.45
N GLU A 64 -8.59 -14.99 1.82
CA GLU A 64 -9.45 -16.16 2.03
C GLU A 64 -10.50 -15.92 3.11
N HIS A 65 -10.12 -15.23 4.20
CA HIS A 65 -11.07 -14.92 5.27
C HIS A 65 -12.20 -14.01 4.79
N ALA A 66 -11.88 -12.97 4.00
CA ALA A 66 -12.90 -12.09 3.41
C ALA A 66 -13.85 -12.87 2.49
N GLN A 67 -13.34 -13.73 1.61
CA GLN A 67 -14.15 -14.55 0.72
C GLN A 67 -15.02 -15.57 1.47
N LYS A 68 -14.45 -16.28 2.45
CA LYS A 68 -15.19 -17.25 3.29
C LYS A 68 -16.29 -16.58 4.13
N SER A 69 -16.14 -15.28 4.42
CA SER A 69 -17.17 -14.48 5.07
C SER A 69 -18.29 -14.02 4.14
N GLY A 70 -18.14 -14.18 2.82
CA GLY A 70 -19.15 -13.86 1.82
C GLY A 70 -18.88 -12.61 0.99
N ALA A 71 -17.70 -11.98 1.10
CA ALA A 71 -17.33 -10.87 0.24
C ALA A 71 -17.04 -11.36 -1.19
N GLU A 72 -17.61 -10.69 -2.18
CA GLU A 72 -17.29 -10.90 -3.60
C GLU A 72 -15.98 -10.18 -3.95
N PHE A 73 -15.19 -10.76 -4.84
CA PHE A 73 -13.92 -10.16 -5.31
C PHE A 73 -13.89 -10.05 -6.84
N LYS A 74 -13.45 -8.88 -7.30
CA LYS A 74 -13.14 -8.63 -8.71
C LYS A 74 -11.67 -8.25 -8.83
N ASN A 75 -10.94 -9.07 -9.60
CA ASN A 75 -9.54 -8.80 -9.92
C ASN A 75 -9.45 -7.75 -11.03
N GLU A 76 -9.71 -6.50 -10.66
CA GLU A 76 -9.88 -5.38 -11.58
C GLU A 76 -9.38 -4.10 -10.91
N LYS A 77 -9.00 -3.13 -11.75
CA LYS A 77 -8.65 -1.78 -11.30
C LYS A 77 -9.87 -0.88 -11.39
N ALA A 78 -10.20 -0.15 -10.32
CA ALA A 78 -11.15 0.95 -10.38
C ALA A 78 -10.56 2.10 -11.23
N ILE A 79 -11.34 2.58 -12.20
CA ILE A 79 -10.92 3.61 -13.16
C ILE A 79 -11.53 4.96 -12.81
N SER A 80 -12.81 4.99 -12.42
CA SER A 80 -13.49 6.20 -11.93
C SER A 80 -14.52 5.86 -10.87
N VAL A 81 -14.83 6.86 -10.06
CA VAL A 81 -15.88 6.80 -9.03
C VAL A 81 -16.75 8.02 -9.20
N GLU A 82 -18.05 7.82 -9.24
CA GLU A 82 -19.05 8.89 -9.38
C GLU A 82 -20.14 8.74 -8.31
N LYS A 83 -20.65 9.87 -7.83
CA LYS A 83 -21.82 9.94 -6.98
C LYS A 83 -23.06 10.11 -7.85
N LYS A 84 -24.08 9.32 -7.63
CA LYS A 84 -25.33 9.33 -8.40
C LYS A 84 -26.54 9.38 -7.47
N PRO A 85 -27.66 9.99 -7.90
CA PRO A 85 -28.93 9.76 -7.20
C PRO A 85 -29.33 8.30 -7.32
N ALA A 86 -29.88 7.72 -6.26
CA ALA A 86 -30.42 6.36 -6.32
C ALA A 86 -31.52 6.29 -7.36
N SER A 87 -31.35 5.43 -8.38
CA SER A 87 -32.37 5.20 -9.39
C SER A 87 -33.51 4.37 -8.77
N GLY A 88 -34.60 5.04 -8.36
CA GLY A 88 -35.76 4.33 -7.82
C GLY A 88 -36.67 5.21 -6.98
N GLY A 89 -37.39 6.14 -7.63
CA GLY A 89 -38.41 6.95 -6.93
C GLY A 89 -38.99 8.06 -7.79
N ALA A 90 -39.44 7.72 -9.01
CA ALA A 90 -40.51 8.51 -9.63
C ALA A 90 -41.83 8.04 -9.03
N SER A 91 -42.12 8.50 -7.83
CA SER A 91 -43.50 8.55 -7.33
C SER A 91 -43.85 10.02 -7.13
N ASP A 92 -44.90 10.47 -7.79
CA ASP A 92 -45.48 11.82 -7.71
C ASP A 92 -45.89 12.12 -6.26
N GLY A 93 -44.94 12.53 -5.45
CA GLY A 93 -45.15 12.87 -4.07
C GLY A 93 -43.90 13.54 -3.48
N GLU A 94 -44.04 14.74 -2.97
CA GLU A 94 -43.03 15.49 -2.22
C GLU A 94 -42.53 14.67 -1.02
N GLY A 95 -41.49 13.84 -1.26
CA GLY A 95 -40.79 13.05 -0.27
C GLY A 95 -39.31 13.04 -0.62
N GLU A 96 -38.51 13.77 0.13
CA GLU A 96 -37.05 13.72 0.15
C GLU A 96 -36.63 12.28 0.53
N GLY A 97 -36.35 11.39 -0.46
CA GLY A 97 -36.12 9.96 -0.18
C GLY A 97 -35.36 9.19 -1.24
N GLY A 98 -34.60 9.84 -2.10
CA GLY A 98 -33.65 9.17 -2.97
C GLY A 98 -32.26 9.25 -2.34
N GLY A 99 -31.83 8.21 -1.58
CA GLY A 99 -30.47 8.13 -1.05
C GLY A 99 -29.43 8.25 -2.18
N GLU A 100 -28.24 8.71 -1.82
CA GLU A 100 -27.13 8.79 -2.77
C GLU A 100 -26.49 7.41 -2.90
N ILE A 101 -26.06 7.06 -4.11
CA ILE A 101 -25.29 5.85 -4.40
C ILE A 101 -23.97 6.20 -5.09
N PHE A 102 -23.04 5.28 -5.02
CA PHE A 102 -21.74 5.40 -5.64
C PHE A 102 -21.62 4.39 -6.77
N SER A 103 -21.10 4.86 -7.91
CA SER A 103 -20.82 4.03 -9.07
C SER A 103 -19.34 3.94 -9.28
N VAL A 104 -18.79 2.72 -9.30
CA VAL A 104 -17.38 2.43 -9.54
C VAL A 104 -17.24 1.78 -10.90
N LYS A 105 -16.51 2.40 -11.82
CA LYS A 105 -16.21 1.86 -13.16
C LYS A 105 -14.88 1.13 -13.16
N THR A 106 -14.86 0.02 -13.86
CA THR A 106 -13.66 -0.78 -14.17
C THR A 106 -13.57 -1.02 -15.67
N ALA A 107 -12.55 -1.75 -16.14
CA ALA A 107 -12.44 -2.13 -17.54
C ALA A 107 -13.56 -3.08 -18.00
N SER A 108 -14.11 -3.90 -17.10
CA SER A 108 -15.13 -4.92 -17.43
C SER A 108 -16.57 -4.53 -17.09
N GLY A 109 -16.78 -3.42 -16.37
CA GLY A 109 -18.15 -3.03 -16.02
C GLY A 109 -18.24 -1.89 -15.03
N GLU A 110 -19.45 -1.67 -14.56
CA GLU A 110 -19.83 -0.66 -13.60
C GLU A 110 -20.56 -1.32 -12.43
N TYR A 111 -20.16 -0.95 -11.21
CA TYR A 111 -20.70 -1.52 -9.97
C TYR A 111 -21.28 -0.41 -9.10
N GLU A 112 -22.51 -0.58 -8.64
CA GLU A 112 -23.19 0.40 -7.80
C GLU A 112 -23.29 -0.08 -6.36
N GLY A 113 -23.02 0.84 -5.41
CA GLY A 113 -23.08 0.60 -3.98
C GLY A 113 -23.64 1.77 -3.19
N LYS A 114 -24.25 1.47 -2.02
CA LYS A 114 -24.78 2.47 -1.08
C LYS A 114 -23.68 3.16 -0.27
N SER A 115 -22.57 2.48 -0.06
CA SER A 115 -21.40 3.00 0.65
C SER A 115 -20.11 2.54 0.01
N LEU A 116 -19.02 3.27 0.27
CA LEU A 116 -17.74 3.11 -0.40
C LEU A 116 -16.59 3.18 0.59
N LEU A 117 -15.55 2.35 0.40
CA LEU A 117 -14.28 2.44 1.10
C LEU A 117 -13.13 2.62 0.12
N PHE A 118 -12.33 3.66 0.30
CA PHE A 118 -11.01 3.78 -0.30
C PHE A 118 -9.97 3.12 0.60
N ALA A 119 -9.47 1.95 0.19
CA ALA A 119 -8.36 1.22 0.81
C ALA A 119 -7.24 1.02 -0.21
N THR A 120 -7.00 2.06 -1.02
CA THR A 120 -6.12 2.06 -2.19
C THR A 120 -4.64 2.02 -1.84
N GLY A 121 -4.31 2.28 -0.57
CA GLY A 121 -2.95 2.21 -0.05
C GLY A 121 -2.00 3.20 -0.73
N THR A 122 -0.78 2.73 -0.99
CA THR A 122 0.30 3.56 -1.51
C THR A 122 1.02 2.86 -2.66
N LYS A 123 1.79 3.62 -3.42
CA LYS A 123 2.77 3.11 -4.40
C LYS A 123 4.18 3.55 -4.01
N HIS A 124 5.18 2.78 -4.41
CA HIS A 124 6.58 3.12 -4.17
C HIS A 124 6.94 4.48 -4.78
N ARG A 125 7.69 5.27 -4.03
CA ARG A 125 8.30 6.49 -4.54
C ARG A 125 9.51 6.12 -5.38
N SER A 126 9.61 6.68 -6.58
CA SER A 126 10.80 6.55 -7.42
C SER A 126 11.83 7.64 -7.10
N LEU A 127 13.11 7.33 -7.28
CA LEU A 127 14.17 8.31 -7.24
C LEU A 127 14.28 9.01 -8.61
N ASP A 128 14.32 10.34 -8.59
CA ASP A 128 14.52 11.12 -9.81
C ASP A 128 16.03 11.31 -10.06
N ALA A 129 16.64 10.27 -10.64
CA ALA A 129 18.06 10.29 -11.06
C ALA A 129 18.21 9.54 -12.39
N PRO A 130 19.12 9.97 -13.28
CA PRO A 130 19.45 9.28 -14.51
C PRO A 130 19.74 7.80 -14.27
N GLY A 131 19.29 6.93 -15.17
CA GLY A 131 19.46 5.48 -15.10
C GLY A 131 18.41 4.76 -14.24
N ILE A 132 17.73 5.40 -13.28
CA ILE A 132 16.75 4.73 -12.42
C ILE A 132 15.62 4.10 -13.25
N LYS A 133 14.99 4.85 -14.14
CA LYS A 133 13.90 4.33 -15.00
C LYS A 133 14.41 3.33 -16.02
N GLU A 134 15.56 3.59 -16.61
CA GLU A 134 16.18 2.77 -17.64
C GLU A 134 16.53 1.37 -17.13
N PHE A 135 17.09 1.30 -15.91
CA PHE A 135 17.51 0.05 -15.28
C PHE A 135 16.46 -0.55 -14.32
N THR A 136 15.23 -0.02 -14.29
CA THR A 136 14.12 -0.68 -13.57
C THR A 136 13.91 -2.09 -14.14
N ASN A 137 13.88 -3.10 -13.24
CA ASN A 137 13.90 -4.54 -13.56
C ASN A 137 15.18 -5.04 -14.26
N LYS A 138 16.21 -4.19 -14.36
CA LYS A 138 17.53 -4.53 -14.91
C LYS A 138 18.66 -4.22 -13.91
N GLY A 139 18.35 -4.28 -12.64
CA GLY A 139 19.24 -3.95 -11.54
C GLY A 139 18.69 -2.90 -10.60
N VAL A 140 17.70 -2.11 -10.98
CA VAL A 140 16.92 -1.26 -10.05
C VAL A 140 15.61 -1.97 -9.71
N SER A 141 15.36 -2.15 -8.41
CA SER A 141 14.17 -2.83 -7.87
C SER A 141 13.51 -2.01 -6.76
N TYR A 142 12.24 -2.32 -6.47
CA TYR A 142 11.43 -1.77 -5.38
C TYR A 142 11.01 -2.84 -4.38
N CYS A 143 11.46 -4.09 -4.55
CA CYS A 143 11.05 -5.22 -3.73
C CYS A 143 12.24 -6.15 -3.48
N ALA A 144 12.86 -6.05 -2.32
CA ALA A 144 13.97 -6.90 -1.94
C ALA A 144 13.58 -8.38 -1.87
N LEU A 145 12.36 -8.66 -1.35
CA LEU A 145 11.85 -10.03 -1.28
C LEU A 145 11.68 -10.67 -2.67
N CYS A 146 11.18 -9.90 -3.64
CA CYS A 146 10.91 -10.40 -4.98
C CYS A 146 12.20 -10.71 -5.74
N ASP A 147 13.18 -9.82 -5.65
CA ASP A 147 14.35 -9.82 -6.54
C ASP A 147 15.65 -10.18 -5.81
N GLY A 148 15.68 -10.20 -4.48
CA GLY A 148 16.90 -10.41 -3.69
C GLY A 148 17.65 -11.71 -4.04
N GLY A 149 16.92 -12.78 -4.36
CA GLY A 149 17.50 -14.05 -4.76
C GLY A 149 18.38 -13.99 -6.02
N PHE A 150 18.18 -13.01 -6.91
CA PHE A 150 19.03 -12.82 -8.10
C PHE A 150 20.40 -12.19 -7.79
N TYR A 151 20.60 -11.73 -6.55
CA TYR A 151 21.80 -11.02 -6.12
C TYR A 151 22.70 -11.84 -5.18
N LYS A 152 22.59 -13.17 -5.23
CA LYS A 152 23.46 -14.08 -4.48
C LYS A 152 24.93 -13.79 -4.80
N GLU A 153 25.76 -13.62 -3.74
CA GLU A 153 27.20 -13.31 -3.82
C GLU A 153 27.52 -12.01 -4.59
N LYS A 154 26.55 -11.11 -4.74
CA LYS A 154 26.70 -9.83 -5.43
C LYS A 154 26.73 -8.66 -4.44
N ILE A 155 27.16 -7.51 -4.92
CA ILE A 155 27.13 -6.24 -4.18
C ILE A 155 25.85 -5.50 -4.54
N VAL A 156 25.06 -5.11 -3.53
CA VAL A 156 23.81 -4.38 -3.72
C VAL A 156 23.73 -3.16 -2.83
N ALA A 157 22.86 -2.24 -3.18
CA ALA A 157 22.53 -1.08 -2.37
C ALA A 157 21.05 -1.01 -2.05
N ILE A 158 20.74 -0.55 -0.83
CA ILE A 158 19.42 -0.04 -0.44
C ILE A 158 19.53 1.49 -0.38
N VAL A 159 18.59 2.17 -1.01
CA VAL A 159 18.44 3.62 -0.90
C VAL A 159 17.28 3.92 0.02
N GLY A 160 17.56 4.43 1.20
CA GLY A 160 16.53 4.74 2.20
C GLY A 160 17.13 4.86 3.60
N GLY A 161 16.40 5.49 4.49
CA GLY A 161 16.84 5.70 5.88
C GLY A 161 15.74 5.41 6.91
N GLY A 162 14.73 4.63 6.54
CA GLY A 162 13.64 4.20 7.40
C GLY A 162 13.71 2.71 7.74
N ASP A 163 12.72 2.25 8.49
CA ASP A 163 12.64 0.87 8.96
C ASP A 163 12.54 -0.16 7.82
N SER A 164 11.79 0.16 6.76
CA SER A 164 11.74 -0.69 5.56
C SER A 164 13.13 -0.90 4.95
N ALA A 165 13.94 0.16 4.84
CA ALA A 165 15.30 0.06 4.31
C ALA A 165 16.18 -0.84 5.17
N ALA A 166 16.04 -0.76 6.51
CA ALA A 166 16.77 -1.61 7.45
C ALA A 166 16.39 -3.09 7.29
N LYS A 167 15.09 -3.40 7.29
CA LYS A 167 14.58 -4.77 7.13
C LYS A 167 14.97 -5.38 5.79
N GLU A 168 14.87 -4.61 4.71
CA GLU A 168 15.27 -5.06 3.38
C GLU A 168 16.79 -5.29 3.28
N ALA A 169 17.61 -4.45 3.94
CA ALA A 169 19.06 -4.64 3.96
C ALA A 169 19.44 -5.92 4.72
N LEU A 170 18.80 -6.20 5.86
CA LEU A 170 19.00 -7.43 6.61
C LEU A 170 18.65 -8.64 5.74
N PHE A 171 17.49 -8.64 5.09
CA PHE A 171 17.08 -9.71 4.18
C PHE A 171 18.08 -9.90 3.03
N LEU A 172 18.49 -8.84 2.35
CA LEU A 172 19.46 -8.94 1.25
C LEU A 172 20.81 -9.46 1.71
N SER A 173 21.23 -9.16 2.95
CA SER A 173 22.51 -9.63 3.50
C SER A 173 22.59 -11.15 3.67
N GLU A 174 21.44 -11.85 3.71
CA GLU A 174 21.40 -13.31 3.73
C GLU A 174 21.94 -13.91 2.42
N HIS A 175 21.80 -13.20 1.31
CA HIS A 175 22.14 -13.67 -0.03
C HIS A 175 23.33 -12.94 -0.64
N ALA A 176 23.39 -11.63 -0.52
CA ALA A 176 24.44 -10.78 -1.09
C ALA A 176 25.78 -10.95 -0.37
N SER A 177 26.87 -10.65 -1.08
CA SER A 177 28.20 -10.57 -0.49
C SER A 177 28.41 -9.26 0.29
N LYS A 178 27.77 -8.17 -0.16
CA LYS A 178 27.84 -6.84 0.49
C LYS A 178 26.54 -6.08 0.24
N VAL A 179 26.05 -5.37 1.26
CA VAL A 179 24.90 -4.49 1.19
C VAL A 179 25.30 -3.10 1.66
N TYR A 180 25.14 -2.11 0.82
CA TYR A 180 25.25 -0.71 1.20
C TYR A 180 23.87 -0.14 1.53
N ILE A 181 23.75 0.65 2.62
CA ILE A 181 22.56 1.44 2.89
C ILE A 181 22.90 2.92 2.66
N PHE A 182 22.35 3.50 1.61
CA PHE A 182 22.53 4.93 1.31
C PHE A 182 21.48 5.76 2.03
N VAL A 183 21.90 6.53 3.03
CA VAL A 183 21.04 7.36 3.86
C VAL A 183 21.34 8.83 3.57
N ARG A 184 20.35 9.57 3.06
CA ARG A 184 20.49 11.02 2.77
C ARG A 184 20.81 11.87 4.01
N LYS A 185 20.31 11.44 5.19
CA LYS A 185 20.55 12.12 6.47
C LYS A 185 21.75 11.51 7.20
N ASP A 186 22.05 12.04 8.37
CA ASP A 186 23.09 11.56 9.28
C ASP A 186 22.59 10.52 10.30
N VAL A 187 21.35 10.05 10.15
CA VAL A 187 20.71 9.10 11.06
C VAL A 187 19.84 8.10 10.30
N LEU A 188 19.93 6.84 10.68
CA LEU A 188 19.01 5.77 10.28
C LEU A 188 17.80 5.78 11.24
N ARG A 189 16.60 5.94 10.70
CA ARG A 189 15.33 6.00 11.45
C ARG A 189 14.62 4.65 11.44
N ALA A 190 15.33 3.59 11.75
CA ALA A 190 14.79 2.25 11.89
C ALA A 190 14.41 1.96 13.34
N GLU A 191 13.64 0.91 13.58
CA GLU A 191 13.39 0.38 14.92
C GLU A 191 14.72 -0.02 15.58
N PRO A 192 14.92 0.20 16.89
CA PRO A 192 16.18 -0.10 17.58
C PRO A 192 16.68 -1.52 17.35
N ILE A 193 15.78 -2.49 17.35
CA ILE A 193 16.13 -3.91 17.11
C ILE A 193 16.75 -4.12 15.73
N ASN A 194 16.25 -3.45 14.70
CA ASN A 194 16.80 -3.56 13.34
C ASN A 194 18.15 -2.86 13.22
N GLN A 195 18.35 -1.74 13.93
CA GLN A 195 19.64 -1.08 14.00
C GLN A 195 20.70 -1.97 14.66
N GLU A 196 20.37 -2.62 15.81
CA GLU A 196 21.27 -3.56 16.48
C GLU A 196 21.65 -4.76 15.59
N LEU A 197 20.71 -5.27 14.77
CA LEU A 197 20.99 -6.36 13.85
C LEU A 197 21.91 -5.92 12.72
N ILE A 198 21.73 -4.71 12.20
CA ILE A 198 22.61 -4.11 11.19
C ILE A 198 24.02 -3.92 11.72
N ASP A 199 24.17 -3.36 12.93
CA ASP A 199 25.48 -3.09 13.55
C ASP A 199 26.30 -4.37 13.80
N LYS A 200 25.62 -5.53 13.95
CA LYS A 200 26.25 -6.85 14.12
C LYS A 200 26.52 -7.57 12.80
N ASN A 201 26.13 -7.02 11.66
CA ASN A 201 26.21 -7.68 10.37
C ASN A 201 27.37 -7.12 9.51
N ASP A 202 28.46 -7.86 9.43
CA ASP A 202 29.67 -7.47 8.70
C ASP A 202 29.46 -7.25 7.18
N LYS A 203 28.37 -7.76 6.64
CA LYS A 203 28.05 -7.55 5.22
C LYS A 203 27.36 -6.21 4.96
N ILE A 204 26.80 -5.56 5.99
CA ILE A 204 26.04 -4.30 5.82
C ILE A 204 26.94 -3.12 6.15
N GLU A 205 26.93 -2.12 5.30
CA GLU A 205 27.64 -0.85 5.50
C GLU A 205 26.71 0.33 5.25
N ILE A 206 26.57 1.21 6.26
CA ILE A 206 25.74 2.40 6.12
C ILE A 206 26.58 3.56 5.60
N LYS A 207 26.15 4.18 4.52
CA LYS A 207 26.70 5.42 3.96
C LYS A 207 25.76 6.57 4.29
N PHE A 208 26.06 7.29 5.35
CA PHE A 208 25.30 8.49 5.72
C PHE A 208 25.62 9.68 4.81
N LYS A 209 24.68 10.64 4.72
CA LYS A 209 24.79 11.85 3.89
C LYS A 209 25.09 11.57 2.42
N THR A 210 24.73 10.38 1.95
CA THR A 210 25.03 9.92 0.60
C THR A 210 23.75 9.91 -0.25
N GLU A 211 23.80 10.60 -1.37
CA GLU A 211 22.73 10.64 -2.36
C GLU A 211 23.23 10.14 -3.72
N ILE A 212 22.40 9.39 -4.43
CA ILE A 212 22.69 8.92 -5.79
C ILE A 212 22.46 10.08 -6.76
N ALA A 213 23.45 10.38 -7.58
CA ALA A 213 23.36 11.32 -8.69
C ALA A 213 22.96 10.61 -9.98
N GLU A 214 23.46 9.39 -10.20
CA GLU A 214 23.25 8.64 -11.44
C GLU A 214 23.45 7.14 -11.20
N VAL A 215 22.76 6.31 -11.96
CA VAL A 215 22.99 4.86 -12.07
C VAL A 215 23.71 4.58 -13.39
N LEU A 216 24.83 3.90 -13.29
CA LEU A 216 25.69 3.60 -14.44
C LEU A 216 25.52 2.15 -14.89
N PRO A 217 25.59 1.89 -16.22
CA PRO A 217 25.54 0.55 -16.76
C PRO A 217 26.76 -0.31 -16.41
N ASP A 218 26.60 -1.61 -16.52
CA ASP A 218 27.70 -2.54 -16.57
C ASP A 218 28.40 -2.54 -17.96
N GLU A 219 29.40 -3.38 -18.16
CA GLU A 219 30.12 -3.49 -19.44
C GLU A 219 29.23 -3.85 -20.62
N SER A 220 28.10 -4.52 -20.39
CA SER A 220 27.13 -4.87 -21.44
C SER A 220 26.24 -3.69 -21.84
N GLY A 221 26.12 -2.66 -20.99
CA GLY A 221 25.18 -1.58 -21.15
C GLY A 221 23.73 -1.90 -20.80
N GLU A 222 23.46 -3.13 -20.37
CA GLU A 222 22.07 -3.61 -20.19
C GLU A 222 21.58 -3.61 -18.74
N LYS A 223 22.51 -3.63 -17.78
CA LYS A 223 22.22 -3.77 -16.33
C LYS A 223 22.96 -2.73 -15.51
N VAL A 224 22.60 -2.63 -14.23
CA VAL A 224 23.35 -1.82 -13.28
C VAL A 224 24.76 -2.37 -13.09
N GLY A 225 25.77 -1.50 -13.25
CA GLY A 225 27.18 -1.77 -13.01
C GLY A 225 27.79 -0.95 -11.87
N ALA A 226 27.31 0.28 -11.69
CA ALA A 226 27.76 1.16 -10.62
C ALA A 226 26.70 2.23 -10.30
N ILE A 227 26.92 2.96 -9.21
CA ILE A 227 26.27 4.26 -8.98
C ILE A 227 27.34 5.35 -8.92
N ARG A 228 26.93 6.57 -9.28
CA ARG A 228 27.66 7.78 -8.96
C ARG A 228 26.92 8.55 -7.88
N THR A 229 27.63 8.93 -6.82
CA THR A 229 27.08 9.77 -5.76
C THR A 229 27.11 11.25 -6.17
N LYS A 230 26.35 12.10 -5.45
CA LYS A 230 26.41 13.56 -5.67
C LYS A 230 27.79 14.15 -5.32
N ASP A 231 28.56 13.49 -4.45
CA ASP A 231 29.91 13.88 -4.10
C ASP A 231 30.94 13.46 -5.15
N GLY A 232 30.52 12.71 -6.18
CA GLY A 232 31.35 12.29 -7.31
C GLY A 232 31.97 10.90 -7.16
N ASP A 233 31.75 10.22 -6.06
CA ASP A 233 32.24 8.85 -5.85
C ASP A 233 31.52 7.88 -6.78
N GLU A 234 32.26 6.99 -7.42
CA GLU A 234 31.72 5.90 -8.21
C GLU A 234 31.88 4.59 -7.45
N ILE A 235 30.77 3.93 -7.16
CA ILE A 235 30.72 2.72 -6.34
C ILE A 235 30.17 1.56 -7.19
N PRO A 236 31.01 0.56 -7.49
CA PRO A 236 30.57 -0.63 -8.24
C PRO A 236 29.48 -1.39 -7.47
N MET A 237 28.41 -1.82 -8.18
CA MET A 237 27.36 -2.66 -7.62
C MET A 237 26.54 -3.34 -8.72
N ASN A 238 25.83 -4.38 -8.33
CA ASN A 238 25.05 -5.19 -9.25
C ASN A 238 23.55 -4.89 -9.17
N GLY A 239 23.10 -4.24 -8.08
CA GLY A 239 21.68 -3.95 -7.89
C GLY A 239 21.43 -2.83 -6.89
N ILE A 240 20.30 -2.16 -7.08
CA ILE A 240 19.85 -1.03 -6.25
C ILE A 240 18.39 -1.26 -5.88
N PHE A 241 18.08 -1.21 -4.60
CA PHE A 241 16.73 -1.35 -4.08
C PHE A 241 16.27 -0.01 -3.51
N LEU A 242 15.11 0.47 -3.94
CA LEU A 242 14.60 1.79 -3.56
C LEU A 242 13.58 1.67 -2.43
N ALA A 243 14.01 1.94 -1.20
CA ALA A 243 13.18 1.97 0.02
C ALA A 243 13.01 3.42 0.52
N ILE A 244 12.67 4.35 -0.38
CA ILE A 244 12.56 5.81 -0.11
C ILE A 244 11.17 6.29 0.25
N GLY A 245 10.29 5.35 0.59
CA GLY A 245 8.92 5.62 1.00
C GLY A 245 7.90 5.48 -0.11
N HIS A 246 6.68 5.89 0.21
CA HIS A 246 5.50 5.63 -0.60
C HIS A 246 4.73 6.93 -0.88
N ILE A 247 3.87 6.89 -1.89
CA ILE A 247 2.95 7.95 -2.26
C ILE A 247 1.54 7.39 -2.13
N ALA A 248 0.66 8.07 -1.41
CA ALA A 248 -0.73 7.68 -1.28
C ALA A 248 -1.43 7.66 -2.66
N GLN A 249 -2.22 6.62 -2.90
CA GLN A 249 -2.99 6.47 -4.14
C GLN A 249 -4.39 7.04 -3.91
N THR A 250 -4.55 8.33 -4.14
CA THR A 250 -5.75 9.10 -3.78
C THR A 250 -6.40 9.80 -4.97
N GLU A 251 -5.96 9.48 -6.19
CA GLU A 251 -6.44 10.10 -7.41
C GLU A 251 -7.98 9.98 -7.53
N LEU A 252 -8.53 8.77 -7.39
CA LEU A 252 -9.99 8.53 -7.45
C LEU A 252 -10.77 9.21 -6.31
N ALA A 253 -10.17 9.29 -5.13
CA ALA A 253 -10.77 9.97 -3.99
C ALA A 253 -10.84 11.48 -4.23
N ASN A 254 -9.78 12.06 -4.77
CA ASN A 254 -9.71 13.48 -5.12
C ASN A 254 -10.76 13.83 -6.20
N ASP A 255 -10.90 12.98 -7.23
CA ASP A 255 -11.88 13.18 -8.30
C ASP A 255 -13.33 13.14 -7.79
N LEU A 256 -13.60 12.38 -6.72
CA LEU A 256 -14.89 12.37 -6.03
C LEU A 256 -15.11 13.59 -5.12
N GLY A 257 -14.09 14.40 -4.87
CA GLY A 257 -14.15 15.57 -3.98
C GLY A 257 -13.88 15.27 -2.51
N ILE A 258 -13.16 14.18 -2.23
CA ILE A 258 -12.72 13.86 -0.87
C ILE A 258 -11.57 14.79 -0.45
N GLU A 259 -11.64 15.29 0.77
CA GLU A 259 -10.60 16.15 1.33
C GLU A 259 -9.29 15.39 1.54
N LEU A 260 -8.20 15.99 1.02
CA LEU A 260 -6.84 15.52 1.23
C LEU A 260 -6.06 16.48 2.14
N ASN A 261 -5.04 15.95 2.82
CA ASN A 261 -4.07 16.79 3.53
C ASN A 261 -2.97 17.31 2.57
N GLU A 262 -2.03 18.11 3.08
CA GLU A 262 -0.92 18.69 2.30
C GLU A 262 0.03 17.63 1.68
N LYS A 263 -0.02 16.38 2.17
CA LYS A 263 0.77 15.26 1.63
C LYS A 263 0.02 14.47 0.57
N GLY A 264 -1.23 14.84 0.24
CA GLY A 264 -2.12 14.12 -0.67
C GLY A 264 -2.75 12.88 -0.04
N GLU A 265 -2.82 12.77 1.28
CA GLU A 265 -3.46 11.67 2.01
C GLU A 265 -4.90 12.01 2.35
N ILE A 266 -5.81 11.01 2.30
CA ILE A 266 -7.24 11.19 2.61
C ILE A 266 -7.40 11.52 4.09
N LYS A 267 -8.09 12.61 4.40
CA LYS A 267 -8.46 12.95 5.78
C LYS A 267 -9.59 12.05 6.25
N ILE A 268 -9.42 11.46 7.42
CA ILE A 268 -10.45 10.64 8.07
C ILE A 268 -10.66 11.07 9.53
N ASP A 269 -11.87 10.82 10.01
CA ASP A 269 -12.17 10.93 11.43
C ASP A 269 -11.94 9.62 12.19
N ARG A 270 -12.30 9.56 13.47
CA ARG A 270 -12.17 8.34 14.30
C ARG A 270 -13.09 7.21 13.87
N HIS A 271 -14.03 7.45 12.98
CA HIS A 271 -14.94 6.46 12.40
C HIS A 271 -14.46 5.98 11.03
N SER A 272 -13.25 6.39 10.62
CA SER A 272 -12.74 6.19 9.26
C SER A 272 -13.61 6.85 8.19
N ALA A 273 -14.46 7.82 8.57
CA ALA A 273 -15.33 8.55 7.66
C ALA A 273 -14.58 9.72 7.02
N THR A 274 -14.88 9.97 5.75
CA THR A 274 -14.40 11.14 4.99
C THR A 274 -15.38 12.31 5.14
N ASN A 275 -15.13 13.41 4.44
CA ASN A 275 -16.07 14.55 4.33
C ASN A 275 -17.35 14.23 3.53
N ILE A 276 -17.43 13.07 2.86
CA ILE A 276 -18.60 12.67 2.07
C ILE A 276 -19.38 11.59 2.82
N PRO A 277 -20.66 11.80 3.18
CA PRO A 277 -21.49 10.78 3.81
C PRO A 277 -21.51 9.47 3.02
N GLY A 278 -21.42 8.32 3.71
CA GLY A 278 -21.36 7.01 3.09
C GLY A 278 -20.01 6.63 2.49
N VAL A 279 -19.02 7.54 2.51
CA VAL A 279 -17.66 7.29 2.00
C VAL A 279 -16.66 7.26 3.15
N PHE A 280 -15.89 6.17 3.19
CA PHE A 280 -14.90 5.87 4.20
C PHE A 280 -13.51 5.71 3.56
N SER A 281 -12.47 5.77 4.38
CA SER A 281 -11.12 5.42 3.93
C SER A 281 -10.33 4.74 5.04
N ALA A 282 -9.37 3.87 4.66
CA ALA A 282 -8.56 3.11 5.60
C ALA A 282 -7.18 2.78 5.06
N GLY A 283 -6.19 2.71 5.95
CA GLY A 283 -4.82 2.29 5.65
C GLY A 283 -3.93 3.41 5.12
N ASP A 284 -2.88 3.04 4.44
CA ASP A 284 -1.77 3.94 4.11
C ASP A 284 -2.13 5.11 3.18
N CYS A 285 -3.29 5.07 2.53
CA CYS A 285 -3.82 6.21 1.76
C CYS A 285 -4.40 7.32 2.65
N THR A 286 -4.61 7.09 3.95
CA THR A 286 -5.17 8.05 4.90
C THR A 286 -4.11 8.90 5.59
N ASP A 287 -4.53 9.94 6.31
CA ASP A 287 -3.68 10.84 7.10
C ASP A 287 -3.27 10.26 8.47
N THR A 288 -3.48 8.98 8.69
CA THR A 288 -3.06 8.25 9.89
C THR A 288 -1.57 8.43 10.16
N GLY A 289 -1.23 8.77 11.39
CA GLY A 289 0.14 9.09 11.80
C GLY A 289 1.07 7.88 11.91
N PHE A 290 0.53 6.68 12.14
CA PHE A 290 1.30 5.44 12.26
C PHE A 290 0.80 4.40 11.26
N LYS A 291 1.48 4.31 10.13
CA LYS A 291 1.13 3.46 8.99
C LYS A 291 1.72 2.07 9.16
N GLN A 292 0.88 1.12 9.60
CA GLN A 292 1.19 -0.29 9.76
C GLN A 292 0.00 -1.14 9.25
N ALA A 293 0.27 -2.35 8.83
CA ALA A 293 -0.77 -3.26 8.34
C ALA A 293 -1.90 -3.45 9.36
N ILE A 294 -1.56 -3.57 10.65
CA ILE A 294 -2.55 -3.76 11.72
C ILE A 294 -3.39 -2.51 11.98
N THR A 295 -2.79 -1.30 11.93
CA THR A 295 -3.53 -0.05 12.11
C THR A 295 -4.50 0.17 10.96
N GLY A 296 -4.05 -0.01 9.73
CA GLY A 296 -4.93 0.08 8.57
C GLY A 296 -6.04 -0.97 8.56
N SER A 297 -5.77 -2.18 9.06
CA SER A 297 -6.81 -3.22 9.23
C SER A 297 -7.86 -2.81 10.26
N ALA A 298 -7.45 -2.21 11.38
CA ALA A 298 -8.36 -1.70 12.40
C ALA A 298 -9.24 -0.55 11.86
N GLU A 299 -8.68 0.36 11.07
CA GLU A 299 -9.42 1.41 10.37
C GLU A 299 -10.43 0.80 9.40
N GLY A 300 -10.04 -0.23 8.62
CA GLY A 300 -10.94 -0.94 7.71
C GLY A 300 -12.13 -1.57 8.45
N VAL A 301 -11.89 -2.22 9.59
CA VAL A 301 -12.95 -2.77 10.45
C VAL A 301 -13.87 -1.68 10.96
N THR A 302 -13.30 -0.54 11.39
CA THR A 302 -14.06 0.62 11.84
C THR A 302 -14.94 1.17 10.72
N ALA A 303 -14.38 1.34 9.52
CA ALA A 303 -15.13 1.78 8.34
C ALA A 303 -16.30 0.85 8.01
N ALA A 304 -16.09 -0.46 8.06
CA ALA A 304 -17.14 -1.45 7.81
C ALA A 304 -18.32 -1.33 8.80
N TYR A 305 -18.01 -1.10 10.08
CA TYR A 305 -19.04 -0.91 11.10
C TYR A 305 -19.87 0.37 10.88
N TYR A 306 -19.21 1.47 10.52
CA TYR A 306 -19.93 2.72 10.26
C TYR A 306 -20.63 2.74 8.88
N ALA A 307 -20.10 2.01 7.89
CA ALA A 307 -20.82 1.73 6.65
C ALA A 307 -22.11 0.92 6.90
N PHE A 308 -22.05 -0.07 7.79
CA PHE A 308 -23.25 -0.81 8.21
C PHE A 308 -24.30 0.11 8.84
N LYS A 309 -23.90 1.03 9.73
CA LYS A 309 -24.82 2.01 10.32
C LYS A 309 -25.44 2.89 9.23
N HIS A 310 -24.64 3.48 8.36
CA HIS A 310 -25.10 4.33 7.26
C HIS A 310 -26.12 3.61 6.38
N VAL A 311 -25.83 2.39 5.94
CA VAL A 311 -26.72 1.59 5.08
C VAL A 311 -28.01 1.19 5.80
N LYS A 312 -28.00 1.02 7.13
CA LYS A 312 -29.17 0.59 7.91
C LYS A 312 -30.02 1.76 8.40
N GLU A 313 -29.43 2.91 8.71
CA GLU A 313 -30.16 4.13 9.04
C GLU A 313 -31.00 4.62 7.86
N ASP A 314 -30.48 4.51 6.63
CA ASP A 314 -31.27 4.76 5.41
C ASP A 314 -32.39 3.72 5.17
N SER A 315 -32.40 2.60 5.92
CA SER A 315 -33.38 1.52 5.75
C SER A 315 -34.53 1.54 6.77
N ASN A 316 -34.66 2.59 7.61
CA ASN A 316 -35.67 2.71 8.68
C ASN A 316 -35.83 1.41 9.50
N PHE A 317 -34.91 1.17 10.45
CA PHE A 317 -35.13 0.24 11.56
C PHE A 317 -35.55 1.01 12.81
#